data_bb9219c08296273b80b6a4e525f1392b
#
_entry.id   bb9219c08296273b80b6a4e525f1392b
#
_cell.length_a   1.000
_cell.length_b   1.000
_cell.length_c   1.000
_cell.angle_alpha   90.00
_cell.angle_beta   90.00
_cell.angle_gamma   90.00
#
_symmetry.space_group_name_H-M   'P 1'
#
loop_
_entity.id
_entity.type
_entity.pdbx_description
1 polymer ?
#
loop_
_entity_poly.entity_id
_entity_poly.type
_entity_poly.pdbx_seq_one_letter_code
_entity_poly.pdbx_strand_id
1 'polypeptide(L)'
;MCCVLGYAGHDLSKEKFTELLMRTASRGPDDQRVAETEFGLLGFGRLAIMGLTPEGMQPFFRGNDCVVCNGELYGFRPVKKELEADGYTFESDSDCEIILPLYYKYGLDMFNHLDAEFAMILYDSRKKWLIAARDPIGIRPLFYGYSESGHIAFASEAKNLIGLCKKIYPFPIGSYYCNGKFVRYCDIADTPAYNTDDMGTTLTKIREKLVAGVDK
;
A
#
# COMPACT_ATOMS: atom_id res chain seq x y z
N MET A 1 0.50 0.15 14.02
CA MET A 1 0.55 0.05 12.54
C MET A 1 -0.73 0.61 11.96
N CYS A 2 -0.65 1.36 10.88
CA CYS A 2 -1.83 1.92 10.20
C CYS A 2 -2.79 0.84 9.69
N CYS A 3 -3.95 1.23 9.22
CA CYS A 3 -4.87 0.35 8.51
C CYS A 3 -5.46 1.05 7.29
N VAL A 4 -5.73 0.25 6.26
CA VAL A 4 -6.39 0.69 5.03
C VAL A 4 -7.68 -0.08 4.84
N LEU A 5 -8.69 0.57 4.26
CA LEU A 5 -9.94 -0.02 3.81
C LEU A 5 -10.36 0.65 2.50
N GLY A 6 -10.77 -0.13 1.51
CA GLY A 6 -11.28 0.36 0.24
C GLY A 6 -12.49 -0.43 -0.22
N TYR A 7 -13.46 0.24 -0.81
CA TYR A 7 -14.66 -0.37 -1.39
C TYR A 7 -14.98 0.24 -2.75
N ALA A 8 -14.99 -0.58 -3.78
CA ALA A 8 -15.23 -0.15 -5.16
C ALA A 8 -16.72 -0.22 -5.52
N GLY A 9 -17.52 0.65 -4.93
CA GLY A 9 -18.96 0.71 -5.17
C GLY A 9 -19.60 1.91 -4.48
N HIS A 10 -20.83 2.23 -4.87
CA HIS A 10 -21.61 3.35 -4.34
C HIS A 10 -22.88 2.91 -3.57
N ASP A 11 -23.03 1.62 -3.35
CA ASP A 11 -24.16 1.00 -2.65
C ASP A 11 -23.89 0.74 -1.16
N LEU A 12 -22.72 1.17 -0.65
CA LEU A 12 -22.37 1.14 0.77
C LEU A 12 -22.37 2.57 1.33
N SER A 13 -23.11 2.82 2.42
CA SER A 13 -23.10 4.14 3.04
C SER A 13 -21.77 4.43 3.73
N LYS A 14 -21.40 5.72 3.83
CA LYS A 14 -20.20 6.18 4.51
C LYS A 14 -20.19 5.81 6.00
N GLU A 15 -21.36 5.85 6.64
CA GLU A 15 -21.53 5.46 8.05
C GLU A 15 -21.18 3.99 8.23
N LYS A 16 -21.72 3.11 7.36
CA LYS A 16 -21.44 1.67 7.44
C LYS A 16 -19.98 1.36 7.11
N PHE A 17 -19.40 2.03 6.13
CA PHE A 17 -17.98 1.90 5.82
C PHE A 17 -17.10 2.35 7.00
N THR A 18 -17.47 3.44 7.68
CA THR A 18 -16.76 3.93 8.87
C THR A 18 -16.83 2.91 10.01
N GLU A 19 -18.00 2.29 10.28
CA GLU A 19 -18.11 1.19 11.25
C GLU A 19 -17.15 0.03 10.93
N LEU A 20 -17.02 -0.32 9.64
CA LEU A 20 -16.09 -1.37 9.20
C LEU A 20 -14.63 -0.95 9.44
N LEU A 21 -14.26 0.28 9.13
CA LEU A 21 -12.92 0.81 9.39
C LEU A 21 -12.61 0.80 10.89
N MET A 22 -13.53 1.22 11.72
CA MET A 22 -13.37 1.31 13.18
C MET A 22 -13.12 -0.03 13.86
N ARG A 23 -13.41 -1.17 13.21
CA ARG A 23 -13.02 -2.49 13.74
C ARG A 23 -11.52 -2.66 13.90
N THR A 24 -10.73 -1.84 13.23
CA THR A 24 -9.26 -1.80 13.33
C THR A 24 -8.73 -0.51 13.99
N ALA A 25 -9.54 0.18 14.77
CA ALA A 25 -9.14 1.40 15.48
C ALA A 25 -7.89 1.20 16.36
N SER A 26 -7.69 0.00 16.94
CA SER A 26 -6.50 -0.34 17.71
C SER A 26 -5.20 -0.38 16.88
N ARG A 27 -5.29 -0.49 15.55
CA ARG A 27 -4.11 -0.41 14.66
C ARG A 27 -3.72 1.03 14.36
N GLY A 28 -4.73 1.89 14.12
CA GLY A 28 -4.55 3.31 13.81
C GLY A 28 -5.32 4.16 14.80
N PRO A 29 -4.85 4.28 16.05
CA PRO A 29 -5.60 4.91 17.11
C PRO A 29 -5.56 6.45 17.07
N ASP A 30 -4.60 7.05 16.36
CA ASP A 30 -4.32 8.47 16.46
C ASP A 30 -5.30 9.31 15.62
N ASP A 31 -5.68 8.83 14.45
CA ASP A 31 -6.65 9.49 13.58
C ASP A 31 -7.29 8.51 12.59
N GLN A 32 -8.53 8.79 12.14
CA GLN A 32 -9.23 8.03 11.11
C GLN A 32 -9.85 8.98 10.11
N ARG A 33 -9.72 8.64 8.83
CA ARG A 33 -10.31 9.40 7.73
C ARG A 33 -11.02 8.48 6.74
N VAL A 34 -12.20 8.89 6.32
CA VAL A 34 -12.96 8.27 5.22
C VAL A 34 -13.17 9.31 4.15
N ALA A 35 -12.75 8.99 2.93
CA ALA A 35 -12.94 9.80 1.74
C ALA A 35 -13.90 9.10 0.76
N GLU A 36 -14.78 9.89 0.18
CA GLU A 36 -15.57 9.50 -0.98
C GLU A 36 -14.77 9.81 -2.24
N THR A 37 -14.74 8.87 -3.15
CA THR A 37 -13.98 8.95 -4.40
C THR A 37 -14.84 8.55 -5.58
N GLU A 38 -14.37 8.76 -6.79
CA GLU A 38 -15.09 8.34 -7.99
C GLU A 38 -15.29 6.82 -8.09
N PHE A 39 -14.46 6.01 -7.43
CA PHE A 39 -14.63 4.54 -7.44
C PHE A 39 -15.48 4.03 -6.27
N GLY A 40 -15.70 4.82 -5.24
CA GLY A 40 -16.40 4.45 -4.02
C GLY A 40 -15.78 5.06 -2.77
N LEU A 41 -15.47 4.25 -1.77
CA LEU A 41 -15.02 4.69 -0.46
C LEU A 41 -13.58 4.24 -0.17
N LEU A 42 -12.79 5.15 0.41
CA LEU A 42 -11.42 4.91 0.84
C LEU A 42 -11.24 5.34 2.29
N GLY A 43 -10.69 4.47 3.11
CA GLY A 43 -10.50 4.67 4.54
C GLY A 43 -9.06 4.45 4.97
N PHE A 44 -8.62 5.27 5.91
CA PHE A 44 -7.31 5.18 6.54
C PHE A 44 -7.41 5.38 8.04
N GLY A 45 -6.77 4.50 8.81
CA GLY A 45 -6.56 4.66 10.24
C GLY A 45 -5.07 4.80 10.52
N ARG A 46 -4.70 5.90 11.17
CA ARG A 46 -3.32 6.32 11.37
C ARG A 46 -2.77 5.86 12.71
N LEU A 47 -1.57 5.27 12.68
CA LEU A 47 -0.61 5.30 13.78
C LEU A 47 0.54 6.21 13.33
N ALA A 48 0.69 7.36 13.96
CA ALA A 48 1.60 8.40 13.55
C ALA A 48 3.04 8.04 13.97
N ILE A 49 3.83 7.50 13.04
CA ILE A 49 5.25 7.16 13.22
C ILE A 49 6.11 8.10 12.37
N MET A 50 5.72 8.33 11.11
CA MET A 50 6.35 9.25 10.18
C MET A 50 5.39 10.39 9.80
N GLY A 51 5.95 11.55 9.38
CA GLY A 51 5.17 12.71 8.96
C GLY A 51 4.18 13.15 10.04
N LEU A 52 4.66 13.43 11.24
CA LEU A 52 3.83 13.61 12.46
C LEU A 52 2.85 14.79 12.41
N THR A 53 2.97 15.65 11.41
CA THR A 53 2.06 16.77 11.20
C THR A 53 0.70 16.33 10.60
N PRO A 54 -0.35 17.18 10.65
CA PRO A 54 -1.64 16.86 10.04
C PRO A 54 -1.58 16.53 8.54
N GLU A 55 -0.62 17.13 7.80
CA GLU A 55 -0.41 16.91 6.36
C GLU A 55 0.04 15.48 6.05
N GLY A 56 0.61 14.76 7.02
CA GLY A 56 0.94 13.34 6.88
C GLY A 56 -0.26 12.39 6.98
N MET A 57 -1.49 12.92 7.14
CA MET A 57 -2.71 12.10 7.18
C MET A 57 -3.17 11.71 5.79
N GLN A 58 -3.42 10.42 5.60
CA GLN A 58 -3.93 9.85 4.35
C GLN A 58 -5.47 9.80 4.34
N PRO A 59 -6.11 9.71 3.14
CA PRO A 59 -5.53 9.54 1.80
C PRO A 59 -4.74 10.75 1.33
N PHE A 60 -3.63 10.51 0.60
CA PHE A 60 -2.98 11.54 -0.18
C PHE A 60 -3.70 11.71 -1.51
N PHE A 61 -3.90 12.97 -1.90
CA PHE A 61 -4.58 13.34 -3.14
C PHE A 61 -3.66 14.14 -4.07
N ARG A 62 -3.79 13.89 -5.38
CA ARG A 62 -3.29 14.75 -6.45
C ARG A 62 -4.37 14.89 -7.52
N GLY A 63 -5.10 16.00 -7.47
CA GLY A 63 -6.37 16.12 -8.20
C GLY A 63 -7.38 15.08 -7.69
N ASN A 64 -7.91 14.25 -8.58
CA ASN A 64 -8.84 13.18 -8.24
C ASN A 64 -8.16 11.83 -8.03
N ASP A 65 -6.84 11.74 -8.25
CA ASP A 65 -6.05 10.54 -7.93
C ASP A 65 -5.79 10.49 -6.43
N CYS A 66 -5.84 9.30 -5.86
CA CYS A 66 -5.62 9.16 -4.43
C CYS A 66 -4.94 7.83 -4.06
N VAL A 67 -4.28 7.83 -2.90
CA VAL A 67 -3.64 6.63 -2.34
C VAL A 67 -3.74 6.58 -0.83
N VAL A 68 -3.93 5.36 -0.30
CA VAL A 68 -3.67 5.00 1.09
C VAL A 68 -2.67 3.87 1.14
N CYS A 69 -1.74 3.95 2.07
CA CYS A 69 -0.69 2.97 2.25
C CYS A 69 -0.43 2.71 3.75
N ASN A 70 -0.52 1.47 4.16
CA ASN A 70 0.04 1.00 5.41
C ASN A 70 1.40 0.39 5.08
N GLY A 71 2.48 1.14 5.24
CA GLY A 71 3.81 0.72 4.83
C GLY A 71 4.92 1.55 5.46
N GLU A 72 6.14 1.17 5.09
CA GLU A 72 7.38 1.91 5.31
C GLU A 72 8.18 1.84 4.01
N LEU A 73 8.46 3.00 3.40
CA LEU A 73 9.24 3.11 2.18
C LEU A 73 10.67 3.53 2.55
N TYR A 74 11.56 2.54 2.59
CA TYR A 74 12.95 2.75 2.98
C TYR A 74 13.68 3.64 1.97
N GLY A 75 14.56 4.50 2.46
CA GLY A 75 15.34 5.38 1.60
C GLY A 75 14.52 6.39 0.79
N PHE A 76 13.32 6.74 1.22
CA PHE A 76 12.41 7.63 0.46
C PHE A 76 12.95 9.06 0.24
N ARG A 77 13.80 9.57 1.14
CA ARG A 77 14.29 10.96 1.06
C ARG A 77 15.10 11.29 -0.19
N PRO A 78 16.06 10.47 -0.63
CA PRO A 78 16.70 10.64 -1.95
C PRO A 78 15.71 10.61 -3.11
N VAL A 79 14.76 9.65 -3.09
CA VAL A 79 13.72 9.51 -4.12
C VAL A 79 12.81 10.75 -4.15
N LYS A 80 12.43 11.27 -2.98
CA LYS A 80 11.65 12.51 -2.85
C LYS A 80 12.38 13.69 -3.50
N LYS A 81 13.70 13.84 -3.27
CA LYS A 81 14.51 14.90 -3.90
C LYS A 81 14.58 14.77 -5.43
N GLU A 82 14.67 13.56 -5.96
CA GLU A 82 14.60 13.33 -7.41
C GLU A 82 13.24 13.75 -7.97
N LEU A 83 12.16 13.38 -7.30
CA LEU A 83 10.81 13.77 -7.70
C LEU A 83 10.60 15.29 -7.59
N GLU A 84 11.19 15.96 -6.59
CA GLU A 84 11.19 17.42 -6.48
C GLU A 84 11.92 18.08 -7.67
N ALA A 85 13.04 17.50 -8.11
CA ALA A 85 13.76 17.95 -9.31
C ALA A 85 12.94 17.74 -10.60
N ASP A 86 12.08 16.71 -10.62
CA ASP A 86 11.10 16.47 -11.70
C ASP A 86 9.87 17.40 -11.63
N GLY A 87 9.80 18.30 -10.62
CA GLY A 87 8.76 19.30 -10.47
C GLY A 87 7.58 18.91 -9.57
N TYR A 88 7.67 17.80 -8.84
CA TYR A 88 6.66 17.43 -7.84
C TYR A 88 6.86 18.22 -6.54
N THR A 89 5.76 18.57 -5.89
CA THR A 89 5.76 19.21 -4.57
C THR A 89 5.21 18.26 -3.51
N PHE A 90 5.64 18.41 -2.27
CA PHE A 90 5.22 17.59 -1.14
C PHE A 90 4.82 18.47 0.02
N GLU A 91 3.81 18.08 0.77
CA GLU A 91 3.25 18.85 1.90
C GLU A 91 3.68 18.29 3.24
N SER A 92 4.07 17.00 3.29
CA SER A 92 4.45 16.31 4.51
C SER A 92 5.84 15.67 4.42
N ASP A 93 6.33 15.18 5.55
CA ASP A 93 7.51 14.30 5.60
C ASP A 93 7.12 12.81 5.69
N SER A 94 5.92 12.47 5.22
CA SER A 94 5.51 11.07 5.08
C SER A 94 6.21 10.43 3.89
N ASP A 95 6.77 9.26 4.12
CA ASP A 95 7.36 8.41 3.08
C ASP A 95 6.31 7.99 2.01
N CYS A 96 5.07 7.73 2.44
CA CYS A 96 4.00 7.29 1.55
C CYS A 96 3.50 8.39 0.57
N GLU A 97 3.83 9.66 0.80
CA GLU A 97 3.43 10.76 -0.10
C GLU A 97 4.10 10.68 -1.48
N ILE A 98 5.25 9.97 -1.59
CA ILE A 98 5.94 9.78 -2.88
C ILE A 98 5.24 8.78 -3.81
N ILE A 99 4.27 7.99 -3.34
CA ILE A 99 3.67 6.88 -4.10
C ILE A 99 2.98 7.37 -5.38
N LEU A 100 2.14 8.41 -5.31
CA LEU A 100 1.48 8.96 -6.50
C LEU A 100 2.48 9.51 -7.53
N PRO A 101 3.49 10.32 -7.15
CA PRO A 101 4.55 10.73 -8.07
C PRO A 101 5.31 9.56 -8.70
N LEU A 102 5.64 8.52 -7.94
CA LEU A 102 6.28 7.31 -8.48
C LEU A 102 5.38 6.59 -9.49
N TYR A 103 4.08 6.49 -9.17
CA TYR A 103 3.09 5.93 -10.10
C TYR A 103 3.01 6.74 -11.40
N TYR A 104 3.08 8.06 -11.34
CA TYR A 104 3.08 8.91 -12.55
C TYR A 104 4.34 8.71 -13.39
N LYS A 105 5.48 8.52 -12.73
CA LYS A 105 6.78 8.32 -13.40
C LYS A 105 6.91 6.93 -14.03
N TYR A 106 6.52 5.88 -13.32
CA TYR A 106 6.80 4.48 -13.69
C TYR A 106 5.54 3.65 -14.01
N GLY A 107 4.34 4.18 -13.79
CA GLY A 107 3.11 3.39 -13.90
C GLY A 107 3.09 2.20 -12.94
N LEU A 108 2.62 1.05 -13.41
CA LEU A 108 2.58 -0.18 -12.60
C LEU A 108 3.98 -0.80 -12.37
N ASP A 109 4.99 -0.38 -13.12
CA ASP A 109 6.37 -0.80 -12.88
C ASP A 109 6.97 -0.20 -11.60
N MET A 110 6.31 0.80 -11.01
CA MET A 110 6.76 1.42 -9.75
C MET A 110 7.04 0.39 -8.64
N PHE A 111 6.31 -0.75 -8.62
CA PHE A 111 6.50 -1.78 -7.60
C PHE A 111 7.89 -2.42 -7.63
N ASN A 112 8.58 -2.38 -8.79
CA ASN A 112 9.95 -2.85 -8.95
C ASN A 112 11.00 -1.81 -8.51
N HIS A 113 10.56 -0.56 -8.27
CA HIS A 113 11.41 0.55 -7.80
C HIS A 113 11.23 0.84 -6.30
N LEU A 114 10.41 0.09 -5.58
CA LEU A 114 10.17 0.26 -4.15
C LEU A 114 11.04 -0.68 -3.32
N ASP A 115 11.85 -0.12 -2.44
CA ASP A 115 12.43 -0.82 -1.29
C ASP A 115 11.51 -0.56 -0.09
N ALA A 116 10.53 -1.43 0.10
CA ALA A 116 9.43 -1.13 1.01
C ALA A 116 8.72 -2.39 1.52
N GLU A 117 8.12 -2.27 2.70
CA GLU A 117 7.06 -3.17 3.16
C GLU A 117 5.74 -2.41 3.11
N PHE A 118 4.75 -2.92 2.39
CA PHE A 118 3.52 -2.16 2.15
C PHE A 118 2.28 -2.99 1.85
N ALA A 119 1.14 -2.40 2.17
CA ALA A 119 -0.17 -2.73 1.65
C ALA A 119 -0.85 -1.41 1.26
N MET A 120 -1.17 -1.21 -0.02
CA MET A 120 -1.69 0.04 -0.52
C MET A 120 -2.93 -0.13 -1.40
N ILE A 121 -3.73 0.94 -1.49
CA ILE A 121 -4.85 1.08 -2.41
C ILE A 121 -4.68 2.44 -3.08
N LEU A 122 -4.63 2.46 -4.42
CA LEU A 122 -4.44 3.64 -5.25
C LEU A 122 -5.53 3.73 -6.30
N TYR A 123 -6.02 4.92 -6.57
CA TYR A 123 -6.96 5.19 -7.66
C TYR A 123 -6.38 6.20 -8.65
N ASP A 124 -6.33 5.80 -9.93
CA ASP A 124 -6.02 6.65 -11.07
C ASP A 124 -7.33 7.08 -11.73
N SER A 125 -7.72 8.32 -11.53
CA SER A 125 -8.99 8.89 -12.02
C SER A 125 -9.04 9.02 -13.54
N ARG A 126 -7.88 9.21 -14.20
CA ARG A 126 -7.80 9.35 -15.65
C ARG A 126 -8.04 8.03 -16.36
N LYS A 127 -7.44 6.94 -15.84
CA LYS A 127 -7.62 5.60 -16.39
C LYS A 127 -8.82 4.88 -15.80
N LYS A 128 -9.43 5.42 -14.74
CA LYS A 128 -10.47 4.75 -13.94
C LYS A 128 -9.98 3.43 -13.36
N TRP A 129 -8.72 3.38 -12.94
CA TRP A 129 -8.10 2.18 -12.39
C TRP A 129 -8.05 2.22 -10.87
N LEU A 130 -8.68 1.23 -10.27
CA LEU A 130 -8.45 0.90 -8.87
C LEU A 130 -7.32 -0.12 -8.80
N ILE A 131 -6.27 0.23 -8.09
CA ILE A 131 -5.06 -0.56 -7.92
C ILE A 131 -4.94 -0.87 -6.43
N ALA A 132 -4.71 -2.12 -6.08
CA ALA A 132 -4.28 -2.51 -4.75
C ALA A 132 -3.01 -3.35 -4.87
N ALA A 133 -2.08 -3.23 -3.92
CA ALA A 133 -0.84 -3.98 -4.00
C ALA A 133 -0.30 -4.34 -2.61
N ARG A 134 0.46 -5.43 -2.56
CA ARG A 134 1.08 -5.94 -1.35
C ARG A 134 2.55 -6.26 -1.61
N ASP A 135 3.38 -5.99 -0.62
CA ASP A 135 4.83 -6.20 -0.69
C ASP A 135 5.23 -7.65 -1.01
N PRO A 136 6.48 -7.89 -1.52
CA PRO A 136 6.94 -9.20 -1.97
C PRO A 136 6.92 -10.31 -0.90
N ILE A 137 7.07 -9.95 0.38
CA ILE A 137 7.13 -10.90 1.50
C ILE A 137 5.76 -11.00 2.18
N GLY A 138 4.90 -9.96 2.04
CA GLY A 138 3.62 -9.86 2.71
C GLY A 138 3.74 -9.46 4.18
N ILE A 139 4.75 -8.63 4.51
CA ILE A 139 4.97 -8.08 5.86
C ILE A 139 3.74 -7.29 6.29
N ARG A 140 3.22 -6.43 5.39
CA ARG A 140 1.98 -5.72 5.67
C ARG A 140 0.77 -6.58 5.27
N PRO A 141 -0.19 -6.77 6.17
CA PRO A 141 -1.37 -7.56 5.86
C PRO A 141 -2.30 -6.82 4.90
N LEU A 142 -2.85 -7.56 3.94
CA LEU A 142 -3.91 -7.11 3.07
C LEU A 142 -4.84 -8.30 2.76
N PHE A 143 -6.14 -8.06 2.80
CA PHE A 143 -7.20 -9.01 2.47
C PHE A 143 -8.11 -8.38 1.42
N TYR A 144 -8.84 -9.22 0.69
CA TYR A 144 -9.85 -8.78 -0.25
C TYR A 144 -11.06 -9.70 -0.25
N GLY A 145 -12.15 -9.20 -0.77
CA GLY A 145 -13.37 -9.96 -1.00
C GLY A 145 -14.31 -9.21 -1.92
N TYR A 146 -15.43 -9.84 -2.24
CA TYR A 146 -16.47 -9.24 -3.08
C TYR A 146 -17.76 -9.14 -2.28
N SER A 147 -18.44 -7.98 -2.37
CA SER A 147 -19.76 -7.77 -1.80
C SER A 147 -20.83 -8.61 -2.53
N GLU A 148 -22.05 -8.61 -2.03
CA GLU A 148 -23.17 -9.26 -2.71
C GLU A 148 -23.44 -8.65 -4.09
N SER A 149 -23.20 -7.36 -4.25
CA SER A 149 -23.31 -6.61 -5.51
C SER A 149 -22.15 -6.85 -6.48
N GLY A 150 -21.15 -7.66 -6.08
CA GLY A 150 -19.97 -7.96 -6.89
C GLY A 150 -18.86 -6.91 -6.83
N HIS A 151 -18.98 -5.88 -5.99
CA HIS A 151 -17.95 -4.87 -5.81
C HIS A 151 -16.80 -5.40 -4.96
N ILE A 152 -15.56 -5.12 -5.38
CA ILE A 152 -14.37 -5.54 -4.65
C ILE A 152 -14.13 -4.63 -3.44
N ALA A 153 -13.67 -5.23 -2.35
CA ALA A 153 -13.22 -4.54 -1.15
C ALA A 153 -11.83 -5.04 -0.75
N PHE A 154 -11.02 -4.13 -0.20
CA PHE A 154 -9.69 -4.42 0.33
C PHE A 154 -9.59 -3.91 1.77
N ALA A 155 -8.87 -4.65 2.64
CA ALA A 155 -8.70 -4.24 4.03
C ALA A 155 -7.38 -4.77 4.61
N SER A 156 -6.83 -4.04 5.56
CA SER A 156 -5.66 -4.50 6.33
C SER A 156 -5.96 -5.75 7.16
N GLU A 157 -7.20 -5.94 7.62
CA GLU A 157 -7.59 -7.11 8.39
C GLU A 157 -8.91 -7.70 7.89
N ALA A 158 -9.01 -9.04 7.91
CA ALA A 158 -10.21 -9.74 7.43
C ALA A 158 -11.49 -9.31 8.17
N LYS A 159 -11.40 -8.96 9.46
CA LYS A 159 -12.55 -8.54 10.26
C LYS A 159 -13.26 -7.29 9.74
N ASN A 160 -12.54 -6.40 9.01
CA ASN A 160 -13.18 -5.24 8.38
C ASN A 160 -14.14 -5.63 7.25
N LEU A 161 -13.92 -6.80 6.62
CA LEU A 161 -14.73 -7.28 5.50
C LEU A 161 -15.89 -8.20 5.93
N ILE A 162 -15.94 -8.61 7.21
CA ILE A 162 -17.04 -9.46 7.73
C ILE A 162 -18.35 -8.68 7.68
N GLY A 163 -19.38 -9.30 7.08
CA GLY A 163 -20.68 -8.69 6.87
C GLY A 163 -20.79 -7.76 5.64
N LEU A 164 -19.64 -7.51 4.96
CA LEU A 164 -19.60 -6.87 3.65
C LEU A 164 -19.37 -7.90 2.53
N CYS A 165 -18.46 -8.85 2.76
CA CYS A 165 -18.07 -9.87 1.79
C CYS A 165 -18.46 -11.26 2.27
N LYS A 166 -18.99 -12.10 1.35
CA LYS A 166 -19.33 -13.50 1.66
C LYS A 166 -18.10 -14.38 1.86
N LYS A 167 -17.05 -14.11 1.09
CA LYS A 167 -15.75 -14.80 1.15
C LYS A 167 -14.64 -13.76 1.24
N ILE A 168 -13.68 -14.03 2.09
CA ILE A 168 -12.54 -13.14 2.33
C ILE A 168 -11.28 -13.94 2.08
N TYR A 169 -10.38 -13.39 1.31
CA TYR A 169 -9.13 -14.01 0.89
C TYR A 169 -7.94 -13.15 1.32
N PRO A 170 -6.81 -13.76 1.70
CA PRO A 170 -5.56 -13.02 1.80
C PRO A 170 -5.17 -12.50 0.41
N PHE A 171 -4.70 -11.26 0.35
CA PHE A 171 -4.18 -10.69 -0.89
C PHE A 171 -2.84 -11.37 -1.23
N PRO A 172 -2.62 -11.81 -2.49
CA PRO A 172 -1.39 -12.47 -2.90
C PRO A 172 -0.16 -11.57 -2.64
N ILE A 173 0.89 -12.13 -2.06
CA ILE A 173 2.17 -11.45 -1.85
C ILE A 173 2.84 -11.15 -3.19
N GLY A 174 3.68 -10.09 -3.24
CA GLY A 174 4.40 -9.71 -4.45
C GLY A 174 3.50 -9.46 -5.65
N SER A 175 2.26 -9.01 -5.40
CA SER A 175 1.25 -8.87 -6.44
C SER A 175 0.52 -7.55 -6.34
N TYR A 176 -0.03 -7.12 -7.46
CA TYR A 176 -1.02 -6.05 -7.51
C TYR A 176 -2.31 -6.52 -8.16
N TYR A 177 -3.41 -5.91 -7.75
CA TYR A 177 -4.70 -5.94 -8.44
C TYR A 177 -4.83 -4.67 -9.26
N CYS A 178 -5.24 -4.79 -10.50
CA CYS A 178 -5.61 -3.66 -11.33
C CYS A 178 -6.74 -4.06 -12.27
N ASN A 179 -7.82 -3.29 -12.25
CA ASN A 179 -8.94 -3.42 -13.18
C ASN A 179 -9.43 -4.87 -13.36
N GLY A 180 -9.73 -5.56 -12.27
CA GLY A 180 -10.27 -6.92 -12.28
C GLY A 180 -9.24 -8.06 -12.36
N LYS A 181 -7.93 -7.74 -12.44
CA LYS A 181 -6.87 -8.74 -12.59
C LYS A 181 -5.85 -8.64 -11.48
N PHE A 182 -5.43 -9.83 -10.99
CA PHE A 182 -4.25 -9.95 -10.13
C PHE A 182 -3.03 -10.26 -11.00
N VAL A 183 -1.95 -9.52 -10.78
CA VAL A 183 -0.67 -9.67 -11.50
C VAL A 183 0.44 -9.78 -10.47
N ARG A 184 1.25 -10.83 -10.55
CA ARG A 184 2.45 -10.97 -9.73
C ARG A 184 3.58 -10.15 -10.36
N TYR A 185 4.17 -9.24 -9.60
CA TYR A 185 5.32 -8.44 -10.01
C TYR A 185 6.63 -8.96 -9.42
N CYS A 186 6.57 -9.69 -8.30
CA CYS A 186 7.75 -10.27 -7.65
C CYS A 186 7.41 -11.64 -7.05
N ASP A 187 8.30 -12.60 -7.24
CA ASP A 187 8.28 -13.88 -6.53
C ASP A 187 9.63 -14.07 -5.82
N ILE A 188 9.62 -14.01 -4.49
CA ILE A 188 10.84 -14.20 -3.69
C ILE A 188 11.41 -15.63 -3.77
N ALA A 189 10.61 -16.60 -4.22
CA ALA A 189 11.03 -17.97 -4.45
C ALA A 189 11.67 -18.17 -5.83
N ASP A 190 11.56 -17.20 -6.73
CA ASP A 190 12.21 -17.27 -8.04
C ASP A 190 13.71 -17.08 -7.87
N THR A 191 14.48 -18.14 -8.20
CA THR A 191 15.91 -18.16 -8.04
C THR A 191 16.59 -18.20 -9.41
N PRO A 192 17.01 -17.04 -9.94
CA PRO A 192 17.58 -16.97 -11.30
C PRO A 192 18.92 -17.68 -11.41
N ALA A 193 19.66 -17.83 -10.31
CA ALA A 193 20.94 -18.55 -10.27
C ALA A 193 21.25 -19.05 -8.86
N TYR A 194 21.96 -20.17 -8.78
CA TYR A 194 22.52 -20.65 -7.52
C TYR A 194 23.84 -19.96 -7.20
N ASN A 195 24.10 -19.73 -5.91
CA ASN A 195 25.39 -19.22 -5.47
C ASN A 195 26.48 -20.28 -5.67
N THR A 196 27.58 -19.88 -6.30
CA THR A 196 28.76 -20.70 -6.59
C THR A 196 29.98 -20.28 -5.78
N ASP A 197 29.85 -19.32 -4.87
CA ASP A 197 30.93 -18.86 -4.00
C ASP A 197 31.34 -19.95 -3.01
N ASP A 198 32.56 -19.89 -2.51
CA ASP A 198 32.99 -20.69 -1.37
C ASP A 198 32.24 -20.28 -0.08
N MET A 199 32.32 -21.14 0.95
CA MET A 199 31.60 -20.93 2.20
C MET A 199 32.01 -19.62 2.90
N GLY A 200 33.30 -19.27 2.91
CA GLY A 200 33.79 -18.05 3.57
C GLY A 200 33.24 -16.78 2.91
N THR A 201 33.29 -16.74 1.58
CA THR A 201 32.73 -15.64 0.77
C THR A 201 31.22 -15.53 0.97
N THR A 202 30.50 -16.66 0.96
CA THR A 202 29.06 -16.69 1.17
C THR A 202 28.67 -16.13 2.55
N LEU A 203 29.35 -16.56 3.61
CA LEU A 203 29.09 -16.05 4.97
C LEU A 203 29.37 -14.55 5.09
N THR A 204 30.43 -14.06 4.45
CA THR A 204 30.76 -12.65 4.43
C THR A 204 29.65 -11.83 3.74
N LYS A 205 29.20 -12.27 2.56
CA LYS A 205 28.11 -11.60 1.82
C LYS A 205 26.78 -11.61 2.60
N ILE A 206 26.46 -12.70 3.29
CA ILE A 206 25.27 -12.79 4.15
C ILE A 206 25.35 -11.74 5.27
N ARG A 207 26.49 -11.70 5.98
CA ARG A 207 26.71 -10.71 7.04
C ARG A 207 26.59 -9.26 6.54
N GLU A 208 27.25 -8.95 5.44
CA GLU A 208 27.18 -7.60 4.84
C GLU A 208 25.75 -7.18 4.50
N LYS A 209 24.99 -8.08 3.86
CA LYS A 209 23.59 -7.81 3.55
C LYS A 209 22.71 -7.67 4.79
N LEU A 210 22.95 -8.48 5.81
CA LEU A 210 22.20 -8.40 7.07
C LEU A 210 22.49 -7.06 7.79
N VAL A 211 23.75 -6.67 7.89
CA VAL A 211 24.15 -5.37 8.50
C VAL A 211 23.52 -4.22 7.72
N ALA A 212 23.68 -4.21 6.40
CA ALA A 212 23.08 -3.16 5.55
C ALA A 212 21.55 -3.10 5.63
N GLY A 213 20.89 -4.24 5.89
CA GLY A 213 19.44 -4.28 6.11
C GLY A 213 19.00 -3.75 7.47
N VAL A 214 19.87 -3.81 8.48
CA VAL A 214 19.59 -3.26 9.82
C VAL A 214 19.90 -1.75 9.88
N ASP A 215 20.86 -1.29 9.08
CA ASP A 215 21.30 0.11 9.04
C ASP A 215 20.38 1.02 8.17
N LYS A 216 19.32 0.46 7.57
CA LYS A 216 18.32 1.21 6.81
C LYS A 216 17.38 1.99 7.71
#